data_209688f2354c94b04fe226b3c57c4cac
#
_entry.id   209688f2354c94b04fe226b3c57c4cac
#
_cell.length_a   1.000
_cell.length_b   1.000
_cell.length_c   1.000
_cell.angle_alpha   90.00
_cell.angle_beta   90.00
_cell.angle_gamma   90.00
#
_symmetry.space_group_name_H-M   'P 1'
#
loop_
_entity.id
_entity.type
_entity.pdbx_description
1 polymer ?
#
loop_
_entity_poly.entity_id
_entity_poly.type
_entity_poly.pdbx_seq_one_letter_code
_entity_poly.pdbx_strand_id
1 'polypeptide(L)'
;GIAVETVTEDAHTSLRLHRRGYTSAYMRIPQAAGLATESLSAHIGQRIRWARGMVQIFRLDNPLFGKGLKLVQRVCYANAMLHFLSGIPRLIFLTAPLAFLLLHAYIIYAPALMIALFVLPHMIHASLTNSKIQGKYRHSFWSEIYETVLAWYIAPPTFVALINPHKGKFNVTAKGGLVEEEYVDWVISRPYIYLVLLNLVGVAVGIWRFMYGPENEILTVWVSIVWVFYNLIILGGAVAVSVESKQVRRSHRVEMSMPAAIAREDGHLFSCTVHDYSDGGLGIKINGDAQVLEGQNARLLLKRGQQEYAFPVRVARVNGSEVGLQLLPLTNQQHIDFVQCTFARADTWALWQDSFPEDKPMESLLDILKLGFRGYRHLAEFSPPSVKVVFRALTSLVAWIASFVPRRPERAAPTLSADPAMAQQ
;
A
#
# COMPACT_ATOMS: atom_id res chain seq x y z
N GLY A 1 -6.56 26.35 22.22
CA GLY A 1 -5.81 26.42 20.96
C GLY A 1 -5.41 25.03 20.49
N ILE A 2 -4.86 24.94 19.31
CA ILE A 2 -4.29 23.72 18.75
C ILE A 2 -3.07 23.30 19.58
N ALA A 3 -2.87 22.01 19.81
CA ALA A 3 -1.71 21.50 20.51
C ALA A 3 -0.46 21.67 19.64
N VAL A 4 0.59 22.29 20.18
CA VAL A 4 1.84 22.57 19.45
C VAL A 4 3.05 21.82 20.01
N GLU A 5 2.85 21.06 21.07
CA GLU A 5 3.91 20.37 21.80
C GLU A 5 4.30 19.03 21.14
N THR A 6 3.48 18.55 20.19
CA THR A 6 3.71 17.30 19.51
C THR A 6 3.57 17.49 18.00
N VAL A 7 4.24 16.62 17.23
CA VAL A 7 4.23 16.71 15.75
C VAL A 7 2.96 16.13 15.11
N THR A 8 2.01 15.64 15.90
CA THR A 8 0.67 15.20 15.49
C THR A 8 -0.36 16.02 16.26
N GLU A 9 -0.40 17.30 15.91
CA GLU A 9 -1.18 18.34 16.54
C GLU A 9 -2.69 18.07 16.51
N ASP A 10 -3.17 17.45 15.46
CA ASP A 10 -4.56 17.05 15.23
C ASP A 10 -5.02 15.99 16.24
N ALA A 11 -4.27 14.90 16.38
CA ALA A 11 -4.55 13.83 17.34
C ALA A 11 -4.47 14.34 18.79
N HIS A 12 -3.46 15.16 19.11
CA HIS A 12 -3.29 15.72 20.44
C HIS A 12 -4.39 16.74 20.79
N THR A 13 -4.78 17.57 19.83
CA THR A 13 -5.90 18.52 20.00
C THR A 13 -7.21 17.79 20.26
N SER A 14 -7.48 16.72 19.48
CA SER A 14 -8.66 15.88 19.69
C SER A 14 -8.70 15.26 21.09
N LEU A 15 -7.57 14.71 21.55
CA LEU A 15 -7.45 14.17 22.92
C LEU A 15 -7.79 15.24 23.99
N ARG A 16 -7.23 16.44 23.84
CA ARG A 16 -7.48 17.55 24.78
C ARG A 16 -8.93 18.02 24.77
N LEU A 17 -9.57 18.06 23.61
CA LEU A 17 -10.99 18.38 23.50
C LEU A 17 -11.85 17.33 24.21
N HIS A 18 -11.58 16.04 24.00
CA HIS A 18 -12.30 14.97 24.68
C HIS A 18 -12.10 14.99 26.20
N ARG A 19 -10.88 15.33 26.70
CA ARG A 19 -10.62 15.53 28.14
C ARG A 19 -11.45 16.65 28.73
N ARG A 20 -11.81 17.66 27.92
CA ARG A 20 -12.66 18.80 28.34
C ARG A 20 -14.16 18.53 28.20
N GLY A 21 -14.54 17.30 27.86
CA GLY A 21 -15.94 16.88 27.71
C GLY A 21 -16.56 17.14 26.35
N TYR A 22 -15.80 17.66 25.38
CA TYR A 22 -16.30 17.77 24.00
C TYR A 22 -16.45 16.38 23.37
N THR A 23 -17.34 16.27 22.42
CA THR A 23 -17.56 15.06 21.61
C THR A 23 -17.15 15.34 20.18
N SER A 24 -16.80 14.28 19.44
CA SER A 24 -16.54 14.34 18.01
C SER A 24 -17.46 13.40 17.25
N ALA A 25 -17.74 13.73 16.01
CA ALA A 25 -18.46 12.88 15.06
C ALA A 25 -17.60 12.68 13.83
N TYR A 26 -17.64 11.48 13.30
CA TYR A 26 -16.99 11.15 12.02
C TYR A 26 -17.98 11.30 10.88
N MET A 27 -17.62 12.10 9.88
CA MET A 27 -18.38 12.24 8.65
C MET A 27 -17.72 11.41 7.55
N ARG A 28 -18.46 10.44 7.02
CA ARG A 28 -17.93 9.49 6.01
C ARG A 28 -17.68 10.15 4.64
N ILE A 29 -18.35 11.26 4.35
CA ILE A 29 -18.20 11.95 3.08
C ILE A 29 -16.84 12.68 3.05
N PRO A 30 -15.95 12.41 2.10
CA PRO A 30 -14.69 13.13 1.97
C PRO A 30 -14.93 14.62 1.72
N GLN A 31 -14.31 15.47 2.54
CA GLN A 31 -14.45 16.93 2.46
C GLN A 31 -13.24 17.59 1.78
N ALA A 32 -12.15 16.89 1.68
CA ALA A 32 -10.93 17.36 1.04
C ALA A 32 -10.16 16.20 0.43
N ALA A 33 -9.45 16.46 -0.63
CA ALA A 33 -8.51 15.55 -1.24
C ALA A 33 -7.17 16.24 -1.45
N GLY A 34 -6.11 15.46 -1.49
CA GLY A 34 -4.77 15.99 -1.69
C GLY A 34 -3.80 14.89 -2.14
N LEU A 35 -2.63 15.30 -2.61
CA LEU A 35 -1.59 14.37 -3.03
C LEU A 35 -1.08 13.57 -1.84
N ALA A 36 -1.03 12.25 -2.01
CA ALA A 36 -0.30 11.35 -1.13
C ALA A 36 1.22 11.47 -1.36
N THR A 37 1.99 10.75 -0.58
CA THR A 37 3.43 10.58 -0.84
C THR A 37 3.62 9.66 -2.05
N GLU A 38 4.41 10.10 -3.02
CA GLU A 38 4.60 9.40 -4.31
C GLU A 38 5.72 8.37 -4.26
N SER A 39 6.72 8.56 -3.37
CA SER A 39 7.83 7.64 -3.17
C SER A 39 7.76 6.92 -1.82
N LEU A 40 8.37 5.74 -1.73
CA LEU A 40 8.47 5.00 -0.48
C LEU A 40 9.25 5.77 0.57
N SER A 41 10.32 6.46 0.19
CA SER A 41 11.13 7.29 1.12
C SER A 41 10.31 8.42 1.75
N ALA A 42 9.48 9.12 0.96
CA ALA A 42 8.57 10.14 1.46
C ALA A 42 7.49 9.56 2.37
N HIS A 43 6.95 8.37 2.02
CA HIS A 43 6.01 7.64 2.84
C HIS A 43 6.60 7.26 4.21
N ILE A 44 7.80 6.68 4.22
CA ILE A 44 8.54 6.34 5.46
C ILE A 44 8.76 7.58 6.31
N GLY A 45 9.20 8.69 5.70
CA GLY A 45 9.38 9.97 6.40
C GLY A 45 8.11 10.48 7.06
N GLN A 46 6.97 10.38 6.38
CA GLN A 46 5.65 10.70 6.94
C GLN A 46 5.30 9.80 8.13
N ARG A 47 5.51 8.47 8.00
CA ARG A 47 5.21 7.50 9.05
C ARG A 47 6.12 7.66 10.29
N ILE A 48 7.40 7.97 10.10
CA ILE A 48 8.32 8.33 11.19
C ILE A 48 7.77 9.52 11.99
N ARG A 49 7.30 10.56 11.32
CA ARG A 49 6.72 11.74 11.96
C ARG A 49 5.48 11.37 12.77
N TRP A 50 4.56 10.62 12.20
CA TRP A 50 3.34 10.19 12.89
C TRP A 50 3.65 9.29 14.08
N ALA A 51 4.54 8.31 13.89
CA ALA A 51 4.95 7.40 14.96
C ALA A 51 5.57 8.16 16.15
N ARG A 52 6.48 9.09 15.87
CA ARG A 52 7.07 9.96 16.90
C ARG A 52 5.99 10.75 17.61
N GLY A 53 5.09 11.43 16.89
CA GLY A 53 4.05 12.27 17.47
C GLY A 53 3.11 11.50 18.37
N MET A 54 2.67 10.32 17.97
CA MET A 54 1.79 9.48 18.77
C MET A 54 2.47 9.00 20.07
N VAL A 55 3.75 8.64 19.99
CA VAL A 55 4.53 8.28 21.19
C VAL A 55 4.79 9.52 22.09
N GLN A 56 5.02 10.69 21.49
CA GLN A 56 5.11 11.94 22.25
C GLN A 56 3.84 12.20 23.05
N ILE A 57 2.65 12.08 22.43
CA ILE A 57 1.38 12.24 23.12
C ILE A 57 1.26 11.22 24.26
N PHE A 58 1.59 9.93 23.99
CA PHE A 58 1.55 8.90 25.03
C PHE A 58 2.42 9.22 26.24
N ARG A 59 3.53 9.93 26.05
CA ARG A 59 4.44 10.34 27.12
C ARG A 59 4.01 11.62 27.83
N LEU A 60 3.52 12.62 27.09
CA LEU A 60 3.22 13.96 27.61
C LEU A 60 1.79 14.09 28.12
N ASP A 61 0.85 13.43 27.46
CA ASP A 61 -0.59 13.45 27.81
C ASP A 61 -1.18 12.03 27.73
N ASN A 62 -0.69 11.15 28.62
CA ASN A 62 -1.03 9.72 28.61
C ASN A 62 -2.55 9.51 28.73
N PRO A 63 -3.19 8.83 27.74
CA PRO A 63 -4.64 8.65 27.75
C PRO A 63 -5.15 7.73 28.87
N LEU A 64 -4.31 6.83 29.38
CA LEU A 64 -4.69 5.89 30.44
C LEU A 64 -4.86 6.61 31.79
N PHE A 65 -4.17 7.73 31.98
CA PHE A 65 -4.17 8.49 33.23
C PHE A 65 -4.87 9.85 33.06
N GLY A 66 -5.05 10.52 34.17
CA GLY A 66 -5.69 11.84 34.21
C GLY A 66 -7.23 11.80 34.13
N LYS A 67 -7.84 12.97 34.23
CA LYS A 67 -9.31 13.14 34.24
C LYS A 67 -9.87 13.41 32.83
N GLY A 68 -11.18 13.29 32.67
CA GLY A 68 -11.94 13.80 31.55
C GLY A 68 -12.22 12.77 30.43
N LEU A 69 -11.52 11.63 30.35
CA LEU A 69 -11.79 10.58 29.36
C LEU A 69 -12.63 9.44 29.94
N LYS A 70 -13.60 8.96 29.17
CA LYS A 70 -14.32 7.71 29.44
C LYS A 70 -13.39 6.50 29.21
N LEU A 71 -13.66 5.35 29.86
CA LEU A 71 -12.84 4.15 29.75
C LEU A 71 -12.62 3.72 28.28
N VAL A 72 -13.67 3.69 27.48
CA VAL A 72 -13.59 3.33 26.07
C VAL A 72 -12.66 4.30 25.30
N GLN A 73 -12.75 5.60 25.56
CA GLN A 73 -11.86 6.59 24.94
C GLN A 73 -10.39 6.36 25.33
N ARG A 74 -10.13 6.02 26.60
CA ARG A 74 -8.78 5.68 27.09
C ARG A 74 -8.19 4.50 26.32
N VAL A 75 -8.96 3.42 26.18
CA VAL A 75 -8.53 2.23 25.47
C VAL A 75 -8.28 2.52 23.98
N CYS A 76 -9.21 3.24 23.33
CA CYS A 76 -9.08 3.62 21.92
C CYS A 76 -7.83 4.49 21.67
N TYR A 77 -7.61 5.53 22.48
CA TYR A 77 -6.42 6.37 22.34
C TYR A 77 -5.13 5.63 22.65
N ALA A 78 -5.10 4.83 23.73
CA ALA A 78 -3.93 4.02 24.06
C ALA A 78 -3.59 3.02 22.92
N ASN A 79 -4.59 2.33 22.39
CA ASN A 79 -4.41 1.41 21.27
C ASN A 79 -3.86 2.12 20.02
N ALA A 80 -4.42 3.28 19.65
CA ALA A 80 -3.94 4.06 18.52
C ALA A 80 -2.48 4.54 18.70
N MET A 81 -2.08 4.91 19.92
CA MET A 81 -0.71 5.35 20.21
C MET A 81 0.27 4.16 20.27
N LEU A 82 -0.11 3.06 20.94
CA LEU A 82 0.73 1.87 21.08
C LEU A 82 0.96 1.15 19.76
N HIS A 83 0.02 1.27 18.80
CA HIS A 83 0.21 0.73 17.44
C HIS A 83 1.51 1.23 16.81
N PHE A 84 1.91 2.47 17.04
CA PHE A 84 3.15 3.02 16.48
C PHE A 84 4.43 2.51 17.15
N LEU A 85 4.34 1.77 18.24
CA LEU A 85 5.46 1.04 18.83
C LEU A 85 5.68 -0.35 18.19
N SER A 86 4.88 -0.74 17.20
CA SER A 86 4.94 -2.04 16.52
C SER A 86 6.29 -2.35 15.85
N GLY A 87 7.14 -1.35 15.60
CA GLY A 87 8.43 -1.54 14.95
C GLY A 87 9.35 -2.50 15.72
N ILE A 88 9.46 -2.36 17.04
CA ILE A 88 10.30 -3.24 17.87
C ILE A 88 9.77 -4.68 17.92
N PRO A 89 8.49 -4.93 18.27
CA PRO A 89 7.91 -6.27 18.18
C PRO A 89 8.09 -6.91 16.79
N ARG A 90 7.90 -6.14 15.73
CA ARG A 90 8.04 -6.66 14.36
C ARG A 90 9.48 -7.12 14.08
N LEU A 91 10.49 -6.35 14.46
CA LEU A 91 11.90 -6.76 14.33
C LEU A 91 12.20 -8.02 15.15
N ILE A 92 11.63 -8.13 16.36
CA ILE A 92 11.74 -9.34 17.18
C ILE A 92 11.12 -10.54 16.44
N PHE A 93 9.92 -10.41 15.88
CA PHE A 93 9.28 -11.50 15.13
C PHE A 93 10.09 -11.96 13.92
N LEU A 94 10.72 -11.03 13.20
CA LEU A 94 11.59 -11.34 12.05
C LEU A 94 12.89 -12.04 12.44
N THR A 95 13.31 -11.95 13.70
CA THR A 95 14.57 -12.52 14.20
C THR A 95 14.38 -13.58 15.27
N ALA A 96 13.19 -13.75 15.84
CA ALA A 96 12.91 -14.68 16.93
C ALA A 96 13.36 -16.12 16.65
N PRO A 97 13.08 -16.75 15.50
CA PRO A 97 13.53 -18.12 15.25
C PRO A 97 15.07 -18.24 15.19
N LEU A 98 15.77 -17.15 14.89
CA LEU A 98 17.21 -17.10 14.80
C LEU A 98 17.88 -17.20 16.19
N ALA A 99 17.19 -16.79 17.25
CA ALA A 99 17.66 -16.94 18.61
C ALA A 99 17.91 -18.43 18.93
N PHE A 100 16.99 -19.30 18.53
CA PHE A 100 17.20 -20.75 18.68
C PHE A 100 18.17 -21.30 17.64
N LEU A 101 17.99 -21.00 16.36
CA LEU A 101 18.79 -21.58 15.29
C LEU A 101 20.28 -21.22 15.40
N LEU A 102 20.61 -19.96 15.70
CA LEU A 102 21.99 -19.45 15.73
C LEU A 102 22.62 -19.53 17.14
N LEU A 103 21.85 -19.17 18.17
CA LEU A 103 22.36 -19.00 19.53
C LEU A 103 21.93 -20.12 20.48
N HIS A 104 21.09 -21.08 20.04
CA HIS A 104 20.51 -22.13 20.89
C HIS A 104 19.73 -21.56 22.10
N ALA A 105 19.19 -20.35 21.94
CA ALA A 105 18.45 -19.66 22.99
C ALA A 105 16.93 -19.87 22.81
N TYR A 106 16.29 -20.40 23.82
CA TYR A 106 14.83 -20.58 23.83
C TYR A 106 14.16 -19.29 24.30
N ILE A 107 13.41 -18.62 23.42
CA ILE A 107 12.57 -17.47 23.80
C ILE A 107 11.39 -17.94 24.65
N ILE A 108 10.81 -19.09 24.27
CA ILE A 108 9.73 -19.76 25.02
C ILE A 108 10.23 -21.18 25.33
N TYR A 109 10.36 -21.47 26.61
CA TYR A 109 10.73 -22.82 27.06
C TYR A 109 9.52 -23.73 27.13
N ALA A 110 9.09 -24.23 25.98
CA ALA A 110 7.99 -25.15 25.84
C ALA A 110 8.21 -26.10 24.64
N PRO A 111 7.65 -27.33 24.67
CA PRO A 111 7.68 -28.21 23.52
C PRO A 111 7.07 -27.56 22.29
N ALA A 112 7.72 -27.68 21.12
CA ALA A 112 7.28 -27.04 19.87
C ALA A 112 5.83 -27.41 19.48
N LEU A 113 5.43 -28.65 19.76
CA LEU A 113 4.04 -29.10 19.55
C LEU A 113 3.04 -28.29 20.39
N MET A 114 3.36 -28.03 21.66
CA MET A 114 2.50 -27.21 22.52
C MET A 114 2.40 -25.78 22.01
N ILE A 115 3.52 -25.18 21.59
CA ILE A 115 3.54 -23.85 20.98
C ILE A 115 2.61 -23.86 19.74
N ALA A 116 2.74 -24.83 18.85
CA ALA A 116 1.93 -24.93 17.64
C ALA A 116 0.45 -25.08 17.98
N LEU A 117 0.08 -25.92 18.96
CA LEU A 117 -1.32 -26.15 19.36
C LEU A 117 -2.01 -24.90 19.92
N PHE A 118 -1.28 -23.99 20.53
CA PHE A 118 -1.84 -22.72 21.01
C PHE A 118 -1.76 -21.60 19.95
N VAL A 119 -0.66 -21.50 19.23
CA VAL A 119 -0.42 -20.41 18.27
C VAL A 119 -1.26 -20.56 17.00
N LEU A 120 -1.35 -21.76 16.41
CA LEU A 120 -2.07 -21.94 15.15
C LEU A 120 -3.58 -21.64 15.25
N PRO A 121 -4.32 -22.14 16.24
CA PRO A 121 -5.73 -21.77 16.39
C PRO A 121 -5.91 -20.26 16.60
N HIS A 122 -5.05 -19.64 17.41
CA HIS A 122 -5.09 -18.20 17.63
C HIS A 122 -4.87 -17.41 16.32
N MET A 123 -3.86 -17.77 15.54
CA MET A 123 -3.57 -17.11 14.25
C MET A 123 -4.72 -17.26 13.25
N ILE A 124 -5.30 -18.47 13.16
CA ILE A 124 -6.44 -18.75 12.27
C ILE A 124 -7.65 -17.90 12.70
N HIS A 125 -8.02 -17.96 13.98
CA HIS A 125 -9.15 -17.17 14.47
C HIS A 125 -8.93 -15.67 14.35
N ALA A 126 -7.73 -15.15 14.65
CA ALA A 126 -7.41 -13.75 14.50
C ALA A 126 -7.54 -13.31 13.04
N SER A 127 -7.02 -14.09 12.10
CA SER A 127 -7.11 -13.79 10.66
C SER A 127 -8.56 -13.80 10.17
N LEU A 128 -9.34 -14.82 10.52
CA LEU A 128 -10.75 -14.93 10.14
C LEU A 128 -11.60 -13.81 10.76
N THR A 129 -11.37 -13.50 12.03
CA THR A 129 -12.08 -12.42 12.73
C THR A 129 -11.76 -11.06 12.12
N ASN A 130 -10.49 -10.79 11.87
CA ASN A 130 -10.08 -9.54 11.22
C ASN A 130 -10.66 -9.41 9.81
N SER A 131 -10.63 -10.47 9.01
CA SER A 131 -11.23 -10.49 7.68
C SER A 131 -12.74 -10.24 7.74
N LYS A 132 -13.44 -10.87 8.67
CA LYS A 132 -14.90 -10.71 8.85
C LYS A 132 -15.31 -9.30 9.29
N ILE A 133 -14.54 -8.70 10.22
CA ILE A 133 -14.89 -7.39 10.81
C ILE A 133 -14.35 -6.23 9.95
N GLN A 134 -13.16 -6.37 9.39
CA GLN A 134 -12.43 -5.28 8.72
C GLN A 134 -12.18 -5.53 7.22
N GLY A 135 -12.70 -6.62 6.64
CA GLY A 135 -12.37 -7.03 5.27
C GLY A 135 -12.75 -6.03 4.18
N LYS A 136 -13.64 -5.08 4.48
CA LYS A 136 -13.95 -3.94 3.58
C LYS A 136 -12.86 -2.85 3.57
N TYR A 137 -11.97 -2.84 4.57
CA TYR A 137 -11.00 -1.76 4.76
C TYR A 137 -9.56 -2.25 4.85
N ARG A 138 -9.37 -3.54 5.08
CA ARG A 138 -8.06 -4.14 5.31
C ARG A 138 -7.98 -5.53 4.71
N HIS A 139 -6.99 -5.76 3.86
CA HIS A 139 -6.70 -7.08 3.32
C HIS A 139 -5.79 -7.88 4.26
N SER A 140 -6.10 -9.17 4.43
CA SER A 140 -5.34 -10.11 5.25
C SER A 140 -3.90 -10.21 4.78
N PHE A 141 -2.97 -10.38 5.71
CA PHE A 141 -1.51 -10.49 5.51
C PHE A 141 -0.78 -9.25 4.97
N TRP A 142 -1.45 -8.33 4.26
CA TRP A 142 -0.81 -7.12 3.74
C TRP A 142 -0.20 -6.24 4.83
N SER A 143 -0.82 -6.21 6.01
CA SER A 143 -0.26 -5.48 7.16
C SER A 143 1.11 -6.01 7.59
N GLU A 144 1.39 -7.30 7.39
CA GLU A 144 2.69 -7.89 7.70
C GLU A 144 3.80 -7.24 6.88
N ILE A 145 3.55 -6.97 5.59
CA ILE A 145 4.49 -6.27 4.72
C ILE A 145 4.60 -4.80 5.12
N TYR A 146 3.47 -4.09 5.31
CA TYR A 146 3.50 -2.67 5.70
C TYR A 146 4.26 -2.45 7.01
N GLU A 147 4.02 -3.28 8.02
CA GLU A 147 4.73 -3.20 9.30
C GLU A 147 6.21 -3.54 9.15
N THR A 148 6.56 -4.52 8.32
CA THR A 148 7.96 -4.90 8.08
C THR A 148 8.73 -3.78 7.36
N VAL A 149 8.13 -3.15 6.35
CA VAL A 149 8.70 -1.99 5.65
C VAL A 149 8.99 -0.84 6.62
N LEU A 150 8.11 -0.60 7.57
CA LEU A 150 8.24 0.51 8.51
C LEU A 150 9.10 0.17 9.73
N ALA A 151 9.18 -1.09 10.14
CA ALA A 151 9.70 -1.50 11.44
C ALA A 151 11.07 -0.92 11.77
N TRP A 152 12.04 -1.06 10.85
CA TRP A 152 13.40 -0.56 11.04
C TRP A 152 13.45 0.95 11.20
N TYR A 153 12.61 1.67 10.45
CA TYR A 153 12.62 3.12 10.38
C TYR A 153 11.87 3.80 11.51
N ILE A 154 10.80 3.16 12.03
CA ILE A 154 10.01 3.74 13.13
C ILE A 154 10.53 3.33 14.52
N ALA A 155 11.22 2.19 14.66
CA ALA A 155 11.70 1.70 15.94
C ALA A 155 12.66 2.70 16.65
N PRO A 156 13.74 3.24 16.02
CA PRO A 156 14.62 4.18 16.70
C PRO A 156 13.92 5.49 17.12
N PRO A 157 13.18 6.21 16.25
CA PRO A 157 12.56 7.46 16.63
C PRO A 157 11.44 7.30 17.67
N THR A 158 10.70 6.19 17.66
CA THR A 158 9.70 5.91 18.70
C THR A 158 10.35 5.57 20.04
N PHE A 159 11.42 4.80 20.04
CA PHE A 159 12.21 4.52 21.24
C PHE A 159 12.79 5.79 21.87
N VAL A 160 13.38 6.67 21.03
CA VAL A 160 13.88 7.97 21.48
C VAL A 160 12.75 8.84 22.05
N ALA A 161 11.59 8.90 21.39
CA ALA A 161 10.45 9.65 21.87
C ALA A 161 9.85 9.09 23.18
N LEU A 162 9.94 7.77 23.38
CA LEU A 162 9.50 7.12 24.61
C LEU A 162 10.41 7.51 25.80
N ILE A 163 11.72 7.67 25.60
CA ILE A 163 12.66 8.09 26.64
C ILE A 163 12.61 9.61 26.84
N ASN A 164 12.71 10.37 25.74
CA ASN A 164 12.73 11.84 25.75
C ASN A 164 11.80 12.40 24.66
N PRO A 165 10.55 12.75 25.02
CA PRO A 165 9.54 13.21 24.08
C PRO A 165 9.85 14.59 23.46
N HIS A 166 10.75 15.38 24.05
CA HIS A 166 11.14 16.69 23.53
C HIS A 166 12.25 16.64 22.49
N LYS A 167 12.87 15.47 22.29
CA LYS A 167 13.97 15.28 21.34
C LYS A 167 13.45 15.03 19.93
N GLY A 168 13.98 15.76 18.96
CA GLY A 168 13.73 15.56 17.53
C GLY A 168 13.32 16.84 16.80
N LYS A 169 13.64 16.91 15.51
CA LYS A 169 13.27 18.04 14.63
C LYS A 169 12.00 17.69 13.85
N PHE A 170 11.19 18.69 13.57
CA PHE A 170 10.07 18.59 12.64
C PHE A 170 10.57 18.75 11.21
N ASN A 171 10.34 17.73 10.39
CA ASN A 171 10.64 17.76 8.97
C ASN A 171 9.32 17.68 8.18
N VAL A 172 9.10 18.62 7.27
CA VAL A 172 7.96 18.59 6.36
C VAL A 172 8.12 17.44 5.38
N THR A 173 7.04 16.72 5.11
CA THR A 173 7.05 15.64 4.11
C THR A 173 7.08 16.26 2.72
N ALA A 174 8.07 15.92 1.92
CA ALA A 174 8.10 16.27 0.51
C ALA A 174 6.93 15.57 -0.21
N LYS A 175 6.24 16.31 -1.05
CA LYS A 175 5.17 15.83 -1.93
C LYS A 175 5.43 16.38 -3.32
N GLY A 176 5.07 15.61 -4.34
CA GLY A 176 5.37 15.93 -5.72
C GLY A 176 6.77 15.50 -6.12
N GLY A 177 6.90 14.91 -7.25
CA GLY A 177 8.13 14.38 -7.86
C GLY A 177 7.72 13.38 -8.92
N LEU A 178 8.42 13.37 -10.04
CA LEU A 178 8.22 12.35 -11.08
C LEU A 178 9.30 11.29 -10.93
N VAL A 179 8.89 10.05 -10.84
CA VAL A 179 9.78 8.91 -10.99
C VAL A 179 9.88 8.63 -12.49
N GLU A 180 10.95 9.07 -13.12
CA GLU A 180 11.14 9.00 -14.58
C GLU A 180 11.57 7.61 -15.04
N GLU A 181 12.28 6.86 -14.18
CA GLU A 181 12.77 5.51 -14.47
C GLU A 181 12.49 4.58 -13.29
N GLU A 182 12.33 3.30 -13.59
CA GLU A 182 12.22 2.27 -12.57
C GLU A 182 13.57 2.03 -11.91
N TYR A 183 13.64 2.12 -10.58
CA TYR A 183 14.87 1.85 -9.83
C TYR A 183 14.59 1.24 -8.46
N VAL A 184 15.59 0.55 -7.93
CA VAL A 184 15.56 0.07 -6.53
C VAL A 184 16.14 1.15 -5.63
N ASP A 185 15.38 1.58 -4.62
CA ASP A 185 15.93 2.42 -3.56
C ASP A 185 16.81 1.57 -2.62
N TRP A 186 18.10 1.49 -2.97
CA TRP A 186 19.08 0.71 -2.22
C TRP A 186 19.26 1.22 -0.78
N VAL A 187 19.03 2.49 -0.51
CA VAL A 187 19.15 3.05 0.85
C VAL A 187 18.01 2.50 1.71
N ILE A 188 16.79 2.56 1.17
CA ILE A 188 15.61 2.05 1.87
C ILE A 188 15.60 0.51 1.95
N SER A 189 16.14 -0.19 0.97
CA SER A 189 16.13 -1.66 0.96
C SER A 189 17.19 -2.32 1.85
N ARG A 190 18.26 -1.60 2.23
CA ARG A 190 19.38 -2.15 3.04
C ARG A 190 18.93 -2.94 4.28
N PRO A 191 18.06 -2.43 5.16
CA PRO A 191 17.66 -3.19 6.34
C PRO A 191 16.97 -4.52 6.00
N TYR A 192 16.14 -4.52 4.94
CA TYR A 192 15.44 -5.74 4.51
C TYR A 192 16.44 -6.76 3.97
N ILE A 193 17.43 -6.32 3.18
CA ILE A 193 18.49 -7.18 2.65
C ILE A 193 19.32 -7.78 3.80
N TYR A 194 19.70 -6.99 4.81
CA TYR A 194 20.42 -7.51 5.98
C TYR A 194 19.58 -8.56 6.73
N LEU A 195 18.29 -8.33 6.92
CA LEU A 195 17.41 -9.31 7.55
C LEU A 195 17.22 -10.55 6.69
N VAL A 196 17.15 -10.42 5.36
CA VAL A 196 17.13 -11.57 4.44
C VAL A 196 18.41 -12.41 4.60
N LEU A 197 19.58 -11.79 4.54
CA LEU A 197 20.85 -12.49 4.68
C LEU A 197 20.96 -13.20 6.03
N LEU A 198 20.55 -12.53 7.11
CA LEU A 198 20.54 -13.11 8.45
C LEU A 198 19.59 -14.32 8.55
N ASN A 199 18.40 -14.22 7.96
CA ASN A 199 17.45 -15.35 7.90
C ASN A 199 17.96 -16.50 7.02
N LEU A 200 18.67 -16.21 5.92
CA LEU A 200 19.31 -17.26 5.09
C LEU A 200 20.41 -18.00 5.86
N VAL A 201 21.23 -17.30 6.65
CA VAL A 201 22.19 -17.92 7.57
C VAL A 201 21.44 -18.81 8.59
N GLY A 202 20.30 -18.34 9.10
CA GLY A 202 19.43 -19.13 9.96
C GLY A 202 18.94 -20.43 9.31
N VAL A 203 18.55 -20.38 8.03
CA VAL A 203 18.18 -21.59 7.26
C VAL A 203 19.36 -22.55 7.16
N ALA A 204 20.54 -22.08 6.79
CA ALA A 204 21.72 -22.92 6.62
C ALA A 204 22.09 -23.63 7.94
N VAL A 205 22.12 -22.89 9.06
CA VAL A 205 22.38 -23.47 10.39
C VAL A 205 21.23 -24.38 10.81
N GLY A 206 19.97 -24.04 10.50
CA GLY A 206 18.81 -24.87 10.77
C GLY A 206 18.89 -26.23 10.05
N ILE A 207 19.27 -26.24 8.78
CA ILE A 207 19.47 -27.48 8.01
C ILE A 207 20.61 -28.30 8.64
N TRP A 208 21.70 -27.67 9.00
CA TRP A 208 22.80 -28.34 9.69
C TRP A 208 22.38 -28.98 11.03
N ARG A 209 21.60 -28.23 11.86
CA ARG A 209 21.06 -28.76 13.12
C ARG A 209 20.04 -29.89 12.90
N PHE A 210 19.24 -29.80 11.83
CA PHE A 210 18.29 -30.84 11.45
C PHE A 210 19.01 -32.18 11.11
N MET A 211 20.20 -32.11 10.48
CA MET A 211 20.96 -33.28 10.05
C MET A 211 21.85 -33.85 11.18
N TYR A 212 22.38 -33.00 12.05
CA TYR A 212 23.43 -33.38 13.01
C TYR A 212 23.08 -33.00 14.46
N GLY A 213 21.97 -32.36 14.71
CA GLY A 213 21.51 -31.94 16.03
C GLY A 213 20.85 -33.08 16.84
N PRO A 214 20.55 -32.82 18.12
CA PRO A 214 19.85 -33.77 18.98
C PRO A 214 18.45 -34.09 18.47
N GLU A 215 18.05 -35.37 18.54
CA GLU A 215 16.74 -35.85 18.08
C GLU A 215 15.57 -35.16 18.78
N ASN A 216 15.69 -34.85 20.05
CA ASN A 216 14.67 -34.16 20.85
C ASN A 216 14.41 -32.71 20.43
N GLU A 217 15.29 -32.11 19.61
CA GLU A 217 15.14 -30.73 19.10
C GLU A 217 14.63 -30.65 17.66
N ILE A 218 14.54 -31.77 16.96
CA ILE A 218 14.18 -31.82 15.52
C ILE A 218 12.89 -31.04 15.24
N LEU A 219 11.86 -31.20 16.08
CA LEU A 219 10.59 -30.48 15.89
C LEU A 219 10.74 -28.97 16.09
N THR A 220 11.54 -28.53 17.04
CA THR A 220 11.84 -27.12 17.29
C THR A 220 12.63 -26.50 16.12
N VAL A 221 13.61 -27.23 15.59
CA VAL A 221 14.35 -26.83 14.38
C VAL A 221 13.37 -26.68 13.20
N TRP A 222 12.48 -27.66 13.00
CA TRP A 222 11.48 -27.66 11.92
C TRP A 222 10.57 -26.42 12.00
N VAL A 223 9.96 -26.19 13.14
CA VAL A 223 9.08 -25.03 13.37
C VAL A 223 9.83 -23.72 13.14
N SER A 224 11.08 -23.63 13.62
CA SER A 224 11.91 -22.44 13.42
C SER A 224 12.26 -22.21 11.95
N ILE A 225 12.59 -23.26 11.20
CA ILE A 225 12.84 -23.17 9.74
C ILE A 225 11.58 -22.72 8.99
N VAL A 226 10.41 -23.30 9.30
CA VAL A 226 9.12 -22.89 8.68
C VAL A 226 8.86 -21.39 8.94
N TRP A 227 9.11 -20.93 10.16
CA TRP A 227 8.95 -19.51 10.49
C TRP A 227 9.95 -18.61 9.76
N VAL A 228 11.20 -19.05 9.61
CA VAL A 228 12.20 -18.32 8.80
C VAL A 228 11.76 -18.23 7.32
N PHE A 229 11.20 -19.29 6.74
CA PHE A 229 10.67 -19.21 5.37
C PHE A 229 9.52 -18.20 5.26
N TYR A 230 8.62 -18.17 6.24
CA TYR A 230 7.59 -17.14 6.30
C TYR A 230 8.20 -15.73 6.36
N ASN A 231 9.19 -15.51 7.23
CA ASN A 231 9.91 -14.24 7.32
C ASN A 231 10.56 -13.84 5.99
N LEU A 232 11.19 -14.79 5.29
CA LEU A 232 11.79 -14.53 3.97
C LEU A 232 10.75 -14.09 2.95
N ILE A 233 9.55 -14.68 2.93
CA ILE A 233 8.46 -14.24 2.04
C ILE A 233 8.07 -12.79 2.34
N ILE A 234 7.87 -12.45 3.60
CA ILE A 234 7.49 -11.09 4.02
C ILE A 234 8.60 -10.08 3.70
N LEU A 235 9.86 -10.44 3.96
CA LEU A 235 11.03 -9.61 3.63
C LEU A 235 11.19 -9.43 2.11
N GLY A 236 10.93 -10.47 1.32
CA GLY A 236 10.87 -10.36 -0.13
C GLY A 236 9.80 -9.36 -0.58
N GLY A 237 8.63 -9.37 0.06
CA GLY A 237 7.60 -8.37 -0.15
C GLY A 237 8.06 -6.95 0.19
N ALA A 238 8.79 -6.77 1.30
CA ALA A 238 9.37 -5.48 1.67
C ALA A 238 10.40 -4.99 0.65
N VAL A 239 11.22 -5.89 0.10
CA VAL A 239 12.14 -5.59 -1.01
C VAL A 239 11.36 -5.20 -2.26
N ALA A 240 10.27 -5.90 -2.61
CA ALA A 240 9.44 -5.55 -3.77
C ALA A 240 8.86 -4.14 -3.66
N VAL A 241 8.45 -3.72 -2.46
CA VAL A 241 7.91 -2.37 -2.20
C VAL A 241 9.00 -1.30 -2.32
N SER A 242 10.29 -1.63 -2.17
CA SER A 242 11.40 -0.68 -2.34
C SER A 242 11.79 -0.41 -3.81
N VAL A 243 11.10 -1.04 -4.74
CA VAL A 243 11.23 -0.77 -6.18
C VAL A 243 10.26 0.36 -6.54
N GLU A 244 10.82 1.50 -6.91
CA GLU A 244 10.04 2.64 -7.39
C GLU A 244 9.70 2.44 -8.86
N SER A 245 8.42 2.38 -9.17
CA SER A 245 7.96 2.19 -10.56
C SER A 245 7.92 3.52 -11.32
N LYS A 246 8.29 3.47 -12.60
CA LYS A 246 8.19 4.63 -13.49
C LYS A 246 6.75 5.19 -13.48
N GLN A 247 6.63 6.49 -13.23
CA GLN A 247 5.36 7.18 -13.35
C GLN A 247 5.11 7.59 -14.80
N VAL A 248 4.10 6.98 -15.40
CA VAL A 248 3.71 7.25 -16.79
C VAL A 248 2.96 8.58 -16.92
N ARG A 249 2.36 9.04 -15.85
CA ARG A 249 1.49 10.23 -15.84
C ARG A 249 1.99 11.28 -14.86
N ARG A 250 2.03 12.52 -15.32
CA ARG A 250 2.47 13.65 -14.51
C ARG A 250 1.49 14.05 -13.41
N SER A 251 0.20 13.82 -13.63
CA SER A 251 -0.87 14.15 -12.68
C SER A 251 -1.79 12.97 -12.44
N HIS A 252 -2.26 12.85 -11.21
CA HIS A 252 -3.21 11.82 -10.81
C HIS A 252 -4.57 12.06 -11.49
N ARG A 253 -5.26 11.00 -11.90
CA ARG A 253 -6.61 11.09 -12.48
C ARG A 253 -7.64 10.64 -11.47
N VAL A 254 -8.73 11.37 -11.46
CA VAL A 254 -9.92 11.05 -10.67
C VAL A 254 -10.97 10.47 -11.60
N GLU A 255 -11.42 9.27 -11.33
CA GLU A 255 -12.47 8.61 -12.10
C GLU A 255 -13.82 9.13 -11.63
N MET A 256 -14.58 9.67 -12.55
CA MET A 256 -15.93 10.17 -12.29
C MET A 256 -16.70 10.31 -13.60
N SER A 257 -17.91 9.78 -13.62
CA SER A 257 -18.81 9.96 -14.76
C SER A 257 -19.63 11.23 -14.61
N MET A 258 -19.46 12.20 -15.53
CA MET A 258 -20.27 13.40 -15.56
C MET A 258 -20.61 13.83 -17.00
N PRO A 259 -21.83 14.34 -17.25
CA PRO A 259 -22.22 14.84 -18.55
C PRO A 259 -21.45 16.09 -18.92
N ALA A 260 -21.03 16.16 -20.17
CA ALA A 260 -20.29 17.28 -20.74
C ALA A 260 -20.64 17.45 -22.22
N ALA A 261 -20.16 18.51 -22.84
CA ALA A 261 -20.19 18.68 -24.27
C ALA A 261 -18.85 19.21 -24.78
N ILE A 262 -18.49 18.82 -26.01
CA ILE A 262 -17.32 19.35 -26.69
C ILE A 262 -17.76 20.18 -27.88
N ALA A 263 -17.31 21.43 -27.95
CA ALA A 263 -17.52 22.34 -29.06
C ALA A 263 -16.27 22.43 -29.90
N ARG A 264 -16.33 22.11 -31.16
CA ARG A 264 -15.27 22.29 -32.14
C ARG A 264 -15.15 23.77 -32.56
N GLU A 265 -14.05 24.14 -33.21
CA GLU A 265 -13.81 25.49 -33.72
C GLU A 265 -14.81 25.88 -34.82
N ASP A 266 -15.40 24.92 -35.55
CA ASP A 266 -16.44 25.12 -36.55
C ASP A 266 -17.84 25.36 -35.96
N GLY A 267 -17.98 25.37 -34.64
CA GLY A 267 -19.22 25.61 -33.93
C GLY A 267 -20.07 24.36 -33.68
N HIS A 268 -19.69 23.19 -34.21
CA HIS A 268 -20.41 21.94 -33.93
C HIS A 268 -20.24 21.52 -32.48
N LEU A 269 -21.37 21.17 -31.84
CA LEU A 269 -21.44 20.74 -30.44
C LEU A 269 -21.79 19.25 -30.38
N PHE A 270 -20.96 18.47 -29.64
CA PHE A 270 -21.20 17.03 -29.44
C PHE A 270 -21.38 16.76 -27.95
N SER A 271 -22.42 16.01 -27.61
CA SER A 271 -22.58 15.54 -26.23
C SER A 271 -21.55 14.47 -25.92
N CYS A 272 -20.98 14.52 -24.73
CA CYS A 272 -20.01 13.54 -24.26
C CYS A 272 -20.15 13.29 -22.75
N THR A 273 -19.51 12.25 -22.29
CA THR A 273 -19.41 11.94 -20.86
C THR A 273 -17.94 11.96 -20.46
N VAL A 274 -17.59 12.76 -19.47
CA VAL A 274 -16.28 12.67 -18.83
C VAL A 274 -16.25 11.40 -18.01
N HIS A 275 -15.21 10.60 -18.13
CA HIS A 275 -15.02 9.39 -17.33
C HIS A 275 -13.82 9.50 -16.36
N ASP A 276 -12.86 10.37 -16.66
CA ASP A 276 -11.78 10.73 -15.74
C ASP A 276 -11.26 12.16 -16.00
N TYR A 277 -10.64 12.76 -15.00
CA TYR A 277 -9.99 14.05 -15.13
C TYR A 277 -8.78 14.18 -14.22
N SER A 278 -7.90 15.09 -14.58
CA SER A 278 -6.70 15.49 -13.84
C SER A 278 -6.47 16.99 -13.97
N ASP A 279 -5.48 17.51 -13.30
CA ASP A 279 -5.08 18.93 -13.41
C ASP A 279 -4.68 19.32 -14.84
N GLY A 280 -4.15 18.38 -15.63
CA GLY A 280 -3.67 18.63 -16.99
C GLY A 280 -4.61 18.18 -18.11
N GLY A 281 -5.75 17.54 -17.83
CA GLY A 281 -6.63 17.05 -18.89
C GLY A 281 -7.75 16.11 -18.44
N LEU A 282 -8.53 15.65 -19.39
CA LEU A 282 -9.70 14.82 -19.14
C LEU A 282 -9.79 13.68 -20.15
N GLY A 283 -10.39 12.57 -19.72
CA GLY A 283 -10.87 11.51 -20.60
C GLY A 283 -12.37 11.66 -20.81
N ILE A 284 -12.79 11.68 -22.06
CA ILE A 284 -14.20 11.76 -22.42
C ILE A 284 -14.62 10.61 -23.34
N LYS A 285 -15.87 10.23 -23.26
CA LYS A 285 -16.51 9.35 -24.22
C LYS A 285 -17.55 10.15 -25.00
N ILE A 286 -17.39 10.21 -26.32
CA ILE A 286 -18.33 10.92 -27.19
C ILE A 286 -19.54 10.04 -27.44
N ASN A 287 -20.73 10.62 -27.37
CA ASN A 287 -22.01 9.96 -27.64
C ASN A 287 -22.35 10.15 -29.12
N GLY A 288 -22.25 9.09 -29.94
CA GLY A 288 -22.56 9.12 -31.37
C GLY A 288 -21.34 9.20 -32.30
N ASP A 289 -21.56 9.38 -33.60
CA ASP A 289 -20.54 9.33 -34.65
C ASP A 289 -19.81 10.67 -34.87
N ALA A 290 -19.31 11.26 -33.80
CA ALA A 290 -18.56 12.51 -33.91
C ALA A 290 -17.12 12.23 -34.35
N GLN A 291 -16.72 12.75 -35.48
CA GLN A 291 -15.33 12.75 -35.93
C GLN A 291 -14.56 13.90 -35.28
N VAL A 292 -13.74 13.56 -34.29
CA VAL A 292 -12.80 14.47 -33.66
C VAL A 292 -11.40 13.98 -34.02
N LEU A 293 -10.54 14.87 -34.50
CA LEU A 293 -9.18 14.50 -34.94
C LEU A 293 -8.15 14.85 -33.86
N GLU A 294 -7.12 14.03 -33.73
CA GLU A 294 -5.98 14.33 -32.85
C GLU A 294 -5.32 15.65 -33.27
N GLY A 295 -4.90 16.43 -32.27
CA GLY A 295 -4.26 17.73 -32.46
C GLY A 295 -5.22 18.90 -32.63
N GLN A 296 -6.52 18.69 -32.83
CA GLN A 296 -7.50 19.76 -32.92
C GLN A 296 -7.71 20.49 -31.59
N ASN A 297 -7.88 21.80 -31.67
CA ASN A 297 -8.37 22.58 -30.54
C ASN A 297 -9.88 22.52 -30.47
N ALA A 298 -10.39 22.53 -29.25
CA ALA A 298 -11.81 22.50 -28.98
C ALA A 298 -12.11 23.24 -27.66
N ARG A 299 -13.36 23.38 -27.31
CA ARG A 299 -13.81 23.88 -26.01
C ARG A 299 -14.61 22.78 -25.33
N LEU A 300 -14.23 22.41 -24.13
CA LEU A 300 -14.98 21.52 -23.28
C LEU A 300 -15.96 22.32 -22.43
N LEU A 301 -17.23 21.96 -22.48
CA LEU A 301 -18.29 22.57 -21.70
C LEU A 301 -18.63 21.68 -20.51
N LEU A 302 -18.48 22.19 -19.31
CA LEU A 302 -18.87 21.54 -18.06
C LEU A 302 -19.96 22.35 -17.37
N LYS A 303 -20.90 21.66 -16.70
CA LYS A 303 -21.97 22.27 -15.93
C LYS A 303 -21.71 22.26 -14.44
N ARG A 304 -22.00 23.38 -13.77
CA ARG A 304 -22.06 23.49 -12.31
C ARG A 304 -23.40 24.15 -11.93
N GLY A 305 -24.31 23.37 -11.42
CA GLY A 305 -25.69 23.80 -11.22
C GLY A 305 -26.35 24.18 -12.55
N GLN A 306 -26.82 25.41 -12.68
CA GLN A 306 -27.43 25.94 -13.90
C GLN A 306 -26.45 26.69 -14.82
N GLN A 307 -25.20 26.82 -14.42
CA GLN A 307 -24.19 27.56 -15.19
C GLN A 307 -23.30 26.60 -15.98
N GLU A 308 -22.96 27.03 -17.21
CA GLU A 308 -22.03 26.35 -18.10
C GLU A 308 -20.71 27.10 -18.15
N TYR A 309 -19.63 26.35 -18.12
CA TYR A 309 -18.25 26.83 -18.15
C TYR A 309 -17.51 26.20 -19.32
N ALA A 310 -16.81 27.03 -20.13
CA ALA A 310 -16.07 26.58 -21.29
C ALA A 310 -14.58 26.60 -21.03
N PHE A 311 -13.90 25.48 -21.27
CA PHE A 311 -12.45 25.32 -21.08
C PHE A 311 -11.76 25.03 -22.40
N PRO A 312 -10.69 25.75 -22.74
CA PRO A 312 -9.93 25.49 -23.94
C PRO A 312 -9.16 24.16 -23.78
N VAL A 313 -9.31 23.26 -24.74
CA VAL A 313 -8.67 21.95 -24.75
C VAL A 313 -8.09 21.63 -26.12
N ARG A 314 -7.09 20.75 -26.13
CA ARG A 314 -6.57 20.11 -27.34
C ARG A 314 -6.87 18.63 -27.29
N VAL A 315 -7.28 18.04 -28.37
CA VAL A 315 -7.45 16.60 -28.51
C VAL A 315 -6.07 15.96 -28.56
N ALA A 316 -5.72 15.22 -27.49
CA ALA A 316 -4.40 14.61 -27.34
C ALA A 316 -4.36 13.17 -27.89
N ARG A 317 -5.51 12.47 -27.89
CA ARG A 317 -5.61 11.09 -28.33
C ARG A 317 -7.05 10.75 -28.69
N VAL A 318 -7.24 9.98 -29.75
CA VAL A 318 -8.54 9.42 -30.13
C VAL A 318 -8.44 7.89 -30.20
N ASN A 319 -9.33 7.17 -29.54
CA ASN A 319 -9.43 5.73 -29.58
C ASN A 319 -10.90 5.32 -29.66
N GLY A 320 -11.43 5.26 -30.90
CA GLY A 320 -12.86 5.08 -31.15
C GLY A 320 -13.68 6.22 -30.56
N SER A 321 -14.61 5.91 -29.66
CA SER A 321 -15.44 6.91 -28.94
C SER A 321 -14.72 7.52 -27.73
N GLU A 322 -13.58 6.99 -27.30
CA GLU A 322 -12.79 7.51 -26.18
C GLU A 322 -11.78 8.53 -26.67
N VAL A 323 -11.83 9.73 -26.09
CA VAL A 323 -10.99 10.86 -26.47
C VAL A 323 -10.28 11.41 -25.23
N GLY A 324 -8.96 11.50 -25.33
CA GLY A 324 -8.13 12.17 -24.33
C GLY A 324 -7.97 13.65 -24.68
N LEU A 325 -8.34 14.51 -23.75
CA LEU A 325 -8.23 15.96 -23.87
C LEU A 325 -7.11 16.49 -22.97
N GLN A 326 -6.27 17.35 -23.51
CA GLN A 326 -5.30 18.13 -22.78
C GLN A 326 -5.85 19.54 -22.55
N LEU A 327 -5.83 20.03 -21.32
CA LEU A 327 -6.16 21.41 -21.00
C LEU A 327 -5.08 22.33 -21.58
N LEU A 328 -5.50 23.36 -22.27
CA LEU A 328 -4.64 24.47 -22.69
C LEU A 328 -4.46 25.44 -21.51
N PRO A 329 -3.48 26.36 -21.55
CA PRO A 329 -3.25 27.31 -20.47
C PRO A 329 -4.54 28.06 -20.11
N LEU A 330 -4.93 27.97 -18.84
CA LEU A 330 -6.11 28.60 -18.27
C LEU A 330 -5.73 29.93 -17.59
N THR A 331 -6.64 30.88 -17.62
CA THR A 331 -6.56 32.04 -16.72
C THR A 331 -6.81 31.59 -15.28
N ASN A 332 -6.42 32.41 -14.29
CA ASN A 332 -6.66 32.07 -12.88
C ASN A 332 -8.15 31.83 -12.60
N GLN A 333 -9.06 32.61 -13.20
CA GLN A 333 -10.50 32.42 -13.03
C GLN A 333 -10.96 31.10 -13.65
N GLN A 334 -10.53 30.79 -14.87
CA GLN A 334 -10.86 29.53 -15.53
C GLN A 334 -10.34 28.32 -14.74
N HIS A 335 -9.16 28.43 -14.11
CA HIS A 335 -8.62 27.37 -13.27
C HIS A 335 -9.49 27.17 -12.01
N ILE A 336 -9.91 28.25 -11.36
CA ILE A 336 -10.86 28.19 -10.24
C ILE A 336 -12.17 27.50 -10.68
N ASP A 337 -12.74 27.94 -11.81
CA ASP A 337 -13.98 27.39 -12.34
C ASP A 337 -13.82 25.90 -12.71
N PHE A 338 -12.68 25.51 -13.28
CA PHE A 338 -12.34 24.12 -13.59
C PHE A 338 -12.31 23.25 -12.32
N VAL A 339 -11.59 23.70 -11.28
CA VAL A 339 -11.54 23.01 -10.00
C VAL A 339 -12.94 22.88 -9.39
N GLN A 340 -13.75 23.91 -9.49
CA GLN A 340 -15.13 23.90 -8.98
C GLN A 340 -16.07 22.98 -9.79
N CYS A 341 -15.83 22.81 -11.09
CA CYS A 341 -16.58 21.88 -11.93
C CYS A 341 -16.13 20.42 -11.77
N THR A 342 -14.95 20.17 -11.20
CA THR A 342 -14.31 18.85 -11.12
C THR A 342 -13.99 18.44 -9.67
N PHE A 343 -12.82 18.82 -9.16
CA PHE A 343 -12.29 18.37 -7.87
C PHE A 343 -13.10 18.83 -6.65
N ALA A 344 -13.74 19.98 -6.71
CA ALA A 344 -14.52 20.55 -5.61
C ALA A 344 -15.99 20.10 -5.60
N ARG A 345 -16.38 19.19 -6.47
CA ARG A 345 -17.73 18.59 -6.44
C ARG A 345 -17.85 17.60 -5.29
N ALA A 346 -18.94 17.68 -4.56
CA ALA A 346 -19.21 16.77 -3.44
C ALA A 346 -19.38 15.30 -3.88
N ASP A 347 -19.98 15.09 -5.05
CA ASP A 347 -20.24 13.77 -5.63
C ASP A 347 -18.97 13.07 -6.16
N THR A 348 -17.92 13.82 -6.50
CA THR A 348 -16.62 13.27 -6.94
C THR A 348 -16.04 12.23 -5.97
N TRP A 349 -16.16 12.48 -4.69
CA TRP A 349 -15.52 11.67 -3.65
C TRP A 349 -16.49 10.72 -2.95
N ALA A 350 -17.81 10.88 -3.17
CA ALA A 350 -18.85 10.11 -2.49
C ALA A 350 -18.78 8.62 -2.82
N LEU A 351 -18.45 8.27 -4.07
CA LEU A 351 -18.41 6.90 -4.58
C LEU A 351 -17.03 6.24 -4.42
N TRP A 352 -15.99 6.98 -4.02
CA TRP A 352 -14.62 6.47 -3.90
C TRP A 352 -14.51 5.26 -2.97
N GLN A 353 -15.30 5.21 -1.91
CA GLN A 353 -15.20 4.18 -0.87
C GLN A 353 -15.94 2.88 -1.20
N ASP A 354 -16.83 2.87 -2.16
CA ASP A 354 -17.68 1.70 -2.46
C ASP A 354 -17.05 0.74 -3.48
N SER A 355 -15.87 1.08 -4.04
CA SER A 355 -15.19 0.31 -5.08
C SER A 355 -14.11 -0.67 -4.57
N PHE A 356 -13.82 -0.71 -3.27
CA PHE A 356 -12.80 -1.63 -2.76
C PHE A 356 -13.36 -3.05 -2.63
N PRO A 357 -12.69 -4.06 -3.24
CA PRO A 357 -13.10 -5.45 -3.11
C PRO A 357 -12.97 -5.92 -1.65
N GLU A 358 -13.88 -6.79 -1.22
CA GLU A 358 -13.81 -7.40 0.10
C GLU A 358 -12.58 -8.31 0.21
N ASP A 359 -12.02 -8.42 1.43
CA ASP A 359 -10.88 -9.27 1.72
C ASP A 359 -11.22 -10.75 1.50
N LYS A 360 -10.34 -11.42 0.77
CA LYS A 360 -10.33 -12.86 0.59
C LYS A 360 -8.99 -13.40 1.10
N PRO A 361 -8.92 -13.90 2.32
CA PRO A 361 -7.66 -14.23 2.99
C PRO A 361 -6.75 -15.16 2.18
N MET A 362 -7.31 -16.15 1.46
CA MET A 362 -6.52 -17.08 0.66
C MET A 362 -5.94 -16.41 -0.61
N GLU A 363 -6.71 -15.55 -1.28
CA GLU A 363 -6.21 -14.77 -2.42
C GLU A 363 -5.11 -13.79 -1.96
N SER A 364 -5.33 -13.10 -0.84
CA SER A 364 -4.36 -12.21 -0.21
C SER A 364 -3.06 -12.95 0.15
N LEU A 365 -3.14 -14.16 0.70
CA LEU A 365 -1.97 -14.98 1.00
C LEU A 365 -1.18 -15.33 -0.27
N LEU A 366 -1.87 -15.76 -1.33
CA LEU A 366 -1.23 -16.06 -2.62
C LEU A 366 -0.58 -14.83 -3.24
N ASP A 367 -1.20 -13.66 -3.12
CA ASP A 367 -0.63 -12.41 -3.63
C ASP A 367 0.63 -11.99 -2.87
N ILE A 368 0.66 -12.20 -1.55
CA ILE A 368 1.86 -11.97 -0.74
C ILE A 368 2.99 -12.94 -1.11
N LEU A 369 2.68 -14.20 -1.34
CA LEU A 369 3.66 -15.17 -1.84
C LEU A 369 4.25 -14.70 -3.18
N LYS A 370 3.40 -14.34 -4.15
CA LYS A 370 3.84 -13.82 -5.46
C LYS A 370 4.68 -12.56 -5.31
N LEU A 371 4.26 -11.64 -4.43
CA LEU A 371 4.99 -10.40 -4.15
C LEU A 371 6.37 -10.68 -3.55
N GLY A 372 6.47 -11.61 -2.59
CA GLY A 372 7.74 -12.01 -1.99
C GLY A 372 8.73 -12.53 -3.05
N PHE A 373 8.28 -13.41 -3.93
CA PHE A 373 9.11 -13.90 -5.03
C PHE A 373 9.47 -12.80 -6.04
N ARG A 374 8.54 -11.88 -6.33
CA ARG A 374 8.83 -10.72 -7.20
C ARG A 374 9.94 -9.85 -6.62
N GLY A 375 9.96 -9.60 -5.31
CA GLY A 375 11.02 -8.84 -4.64
C GLY A 375 12.41 -9.43 -4.87
N TYR A 376 12.56 -10.73 -4.72
CA TYR A 376 13.84 -11.41 -4.99
C TYR A 376 14.22 -11.38 -6.47
N ARG A 377 13.26 -11.48 -7.37
CA ARG A 377 13.50 -11.35 -8.81
C ARG A 377 14.02 -9.95 -9.14
N HIS A 378 13.38 -8.89 -8.66
CA HIS A 378 13.86 -7.53 -8.84
C HIS A 378 15.25 -7.33 -8.22
N LEU A 379 15.47 -7.84 -7.00
CA LEU A 379 16.79 -7.79 -6.39
C LEU A 379 17.85 -8.44 -7.28
N ALA A 380 17.54 -9.56 -7.91
CA ALA A 380 18.43 -10.23 -8.87
C ALA A 380 18.65 -9.39 -10.14
N GLU A 381 17.58 -8.78 -10.69
CA GLU A 381 17.64 -7.98 -11.91
C GLU A 381 18.49 -6.70 -11.75
N PHE A 382 18.39 -6.02 -10.60
CA PHE A 382 19.11 -4.78 -10.31
C PHE A 382 20.47 -4.98 -9.63
N SER A 383 20.83 -6.22 -9.26
CA SER A 383 22.11 -6.54 -8.60
C SER A 383 23.28 -6.50 -9.58
N PRO A 384 24.53 -6.32 -9.07
CA PRO A 384 25.75 -6.43 -9.87
C PRO A 384 25.88 -7.79 -10.56
N PRO A 385 26.65 -7.89 -11.69
CA PRO A 385 26.76 -9.12 -12.47
C PRO A 385 27.21 -10.34 -11.67
N SER A 386 28.12 -10.16 -10.70
CA SER A 386 28.59 -11.25 -9.81
C SER A 386 27.46 -11.86 -8.97
N VAL A 387 26.55 -11.03 -8.46
CA VAL A 387 25.41 -11.46 -7.66
C VAL A 387 24.33 -12.09 -8.56
N LYS A 388 24.16 -11.58 -9.78
CA LYS A 388 23.24 -12.18 -10.78
C LYS A 388 23.56 -13.63 -11.09
N VAL A 389 24.83 -14.03 -11.12
CA VAL A 389 25.26 -15.43 -11.34
C VAL A 389 24.72 -16.32 -10.22
N VAL A 390 24.83 -15.89 -8.96
CA VAL A 390 24.33 -16.66 -7.80
C VAL A 390 22.80 -16.81 -7.89
N PHE A 391 22.07 -15.72 -8.19
CA PHE A 391 20.62 -15.78 -8.34
C PHE A 391 20.18 -16.70 -9.50
N ARG A 392 20.90 -16.67 -10.63
CA ARG A 392 20.64 -17.59 -11.75
C ARG A 392 20.85 -19.04 -11.36
N ALA A 393 21.94 -19.33 -10.66
CA ALA A 393 22.21 -20.69 -10.18
C ALA A 393 21.10 -21.19 -9.21
N LEU A 394 20.66 -20.34 -8.27
CA LEU A 394 19.58 -20.68 -7.36
C LEU A 394 18.24 -20.88 -8.08
N THR A 395 17.88 -19.98 -8.99
CA THR A 395 16.63 -20.12 -9.78
C THR A 395 16.66 -21.34 -10.67
N SER A 396 17.81 -21.67 -11.27
CA SER A 396 17.99 -22.89 -12.07
C SER A 396 17.83 -24.15 -11.22
N LEU A 397 18.39 -24.14 -10.00
CA LEU A 397 18.25 -25.27 -9.05
C LEU A 397 16.78 -25.44 -8.63
N VAL A 398 16.09 -24.34 -8.30
CA VAL A 398 14.65 -24.38 -7.94
C VAL A 398 13.81 -24.88 -9.14
N ALA A 399 14.10 -24.38 -10.35
CA ALA A 399 13.40 -24.82 -11.56
C ALA A 399 13.66 -26.31 -11.84
N TRP A 400 14.88 -26.77 -11.61
CA TRP A 400 15.23 -28.18 -11.75
C TRP A 400 14.47 -29.04 -10.73
N ILE A 401 14.43 -28.67 -9.45
CA ILE A 401 13.63 -29.35 -8.42
C ILE A 401 12.15 -29.33 -8.80
N ALA A 402 11.62 -28.16 -9.23
CA ALA A 402 10.23 -28.03 -9.64
C ALA A 402 9.87 -28.87 -10.87
N SER A 403 10.85 -29.24 -11.70
CA SER A 403 10.62 -30.12 -12.86
C SER A 403 10.21 -31.53 -12.50
N PHE A 404 10.50 -31.99 -11.26
CA PHE A 404 10.05 -33.29 -10.76
C PHE A 404 8.58 -33.29 -10.33
N VAL A 405 7.94 -32.11 -10.20
CA VAL A 405 6.51 -32.02 -9.87
C VAL A 405 5.71 -32.23 -11.15
N PRO A 406 4.80 -33.23 -11.21
CA PRO A 406 3.97 -33.48 -12.39
C PRO A 406 3.13 -32.25 -12.74
N ARG A 407 3.25 -31.75 -13.96
CA ARG A 407 2.40 -30.67 -14.46
C ARG A 407 1.04 -31.23 -14.83
N ARG A 408 -0.03 -30.53 -14.42
CA ARG A 408 -1.36 -30.87 -14.94
C ARG A 408 -1.35 -30.64 -16.46
N PRO A 409 -1.86 -31.60 -17.26
CA PRO A 409 -2.00 -31.38 -18.69
C PRO A 409 -2.89 -30.16 -18.94
N GLU A 410 -2.44 -29.27 -19.81
CA GLU A 410 -3.28 -28.15 -20.25
C GLU A 410 -4.55 -28.76 -20.88
N ARG A 411 -5.71 -28.39 -20.36
CA ARG A 411 -6.96 -28.70 -21.04
C ARG A 411 -6.89 -28.03 -22.40
N ALA A 412 -6.89 -28.83 -23.47
CA ALA A 412 -7.06 -28.31 -24.81
C ALA A 412 -8.29 -27.39 -24.81
N ALA A 413 -8.11 -26.18 -25.27
CA ALA A 413 -9.25 -25.28 -25.46
C ALA A 413 -10.27 -26.01 -26.33
N PRO A 414 -11.56 -26.00 -25.98
CA PRO A 414 -12.56 -26.62 -26.84
C PRO A 414 -12.43 -25.96 -28.21
N THR A 415 -12.03 -26.74 -29.20
CA THR A 415 -12.13 -26.34 -30.60
C THR A 415 -13.61 -26.11 -30.86
N LEU A 416 -14.02 -24.84 -30.95
CA LEU A 416 -15.30 -24.47 -31.55
C LEU A 416 -15.26 -25.01 -32.97
N SER A 417 -15.80 -26.23 -33.15
CA SER A 417 -16.14 -26.72 -34.46
C SER A 417 -17.18 -25.72 -35.02
N ALA A 418 -16.73 -24.89 -35.96
CA ALA A 418 -17.65 -24.15 -36.78
C ALA A 418 -18.50 -25.20 -37.52
N ASP A 419 -19.69 -25.42 -36.98
CA ASP A 419 -20.70 -26.24 -37.66
C ASP A 419 -21.21 -25.41 -38.87
N PRO A 420 -20.93 -25.86 -40.14
CA PRO A 420 -21.31 -25.09 -41.32
C PRO A 420 -22.83 -24.99 -41.54
N ALA A 421 -23.64 -25.58 -40.67
CA ALA A 421 -25.09 -25.68 -40.84
C ALA A 421 -25.92 -24.49 -40.38
N MET A 422 -25.32 -23.42 -39.80
CA MET A 422 -26.07 -22.24 -39.35
C MET A 422 -25.90 -20.98 -40.25
N ALA A 423 -25.41 -21.16 -41.45
CA ALA A 423 -25.28 -20.05 -42.44
C ALA A 423 -26.42 -19.99 -43.45
N GLN A 424 -27.52 -20.74 -43.24
CA GLN A 424 -28.73 -20.68 -44.07
C GLN A 424 -30.00 -20.78 -43.20
N GLN A 425 -30.36 -19.68 -42.57
CA GLN A 425 -31.77 -19.29 -42.29
C GLN A 425 -31.85 -17.79 -42.07
#